data_c9a176589440c26ff611f3fedb7be70b
#
_entry.id   c9a176589440c26ff611f3fedb7be70b
#
_cell.length_a   1.000
_cell.length_b   1.000
_cell.length_c   1.000
_cell.angle_alpha   90.00
_cell.angle_beta   90.00
_cell.angle_gamma   90.00
#
_symmetry.space_group_name_H-M   'P 1'
#
loop_
_entity.id
_entity.type
_entity.pdbx_description
1 polymer ?
#
loop_
_entity_poly.entity_id
_entity_poly.type
_entity_poly.pdbx_seq_one_letter_code
_entity_poly.pdbx_strand_id
1 'polypeptide(L)'
;MGHMMRELGYYTAYKGKWHLTREIDQPVAGKSVEEMDLGEIPTPRLHEIMEKYGFSDYHGIGDVIGKSKGGYFFDSVTTGQTISWLRNTGRPLNDENKPWFAAVNLVNPHDVMFIDTDEHGEQVQWKGPMDKENHTLLPTQPPHNQIYQQSWPDYPLPANRHQSLDEPGRPAAHKENQNARAVMEGQFPDEDRRWRKLLDYYFNCIRDNDQHLEAILNELDNLQLTQNTIIVFTADHGELGGSHQMHGKGSSVYKEQIHVPMIIRHPAYPGNIRCNSLTNHLDLVPTLIGLTGRDRSLREKVLEDRKGRDMSPLLAHPEQAGLNALRPGSLYCYGMILYMDAQYTAKFRKLAGEKLPHDQFKKAIASLHPDFSHRSGIRMINDGHYKFARYFSLKQHHIPATLAELLENNDVELFDLVNDPEENHNLAREPEKYRDLLMTMNDKLNQLTAAEIGEDDGSYMPPFEGSQWLC
;
A
#
# COMPACT_ATOMS: atom_id res chain seq x y z
N MET A 1 -15.67 -3.22 6.45
CA MET A 1 -16.32 -1.97 5.98
C MET A 1 -17.71 -2.27 5.39
N GLY A 2 -17.85 -3.15 4.40
CA GLY A 2 -19.14 -3.40 3.76
C GLY A 2 -20.27 -3.72 4.76
N HIS A 3 -20.10 -4.74 5.62
CA HIS A 3 -21.07 -5.07 6.65
C HIS A 3 -21.36 -3.93 7.62
N MET A 4 -20.31 -3.20 8.04
CA MET A 4 -20.47 -2.05 8.94
C MET A 4 -21.38 -0.98 8.34
N MET A 5 -21.20 -0.64 7.07
CA MET A 5 -22.04 0.33 6.37
C MET A 5 -23.47 -0.20 6.17
N ARG A 6 -23.65 -1.49 5.92
CA ARG A 6 -24.98 -2.11 5.85
C ARG A 6 -25.72 -2.04 7.18
N GLU A 7 -25.05 -2.27 8.31
CA GLU A 7 -25.63 -2.11 9.66
C GLU A 7 -26.08 -0.66 9.92
N LEU A 8 -25.40 0.31 9.31
CA LEU A 8 -25.79 1.72 9.36
C LEU A 8 -26.89 2.09 8.35
N GLY A 9 -27.41 1.12 7.60
CA GLY A 9 -28.49 1.31 6.64
C GLY A 9 -28.07 1.81 5.26
N TYR A 10 -26.80 1.65 4.90
CA TYR A 10 -26.27 2.02 3.58
C TYR A 10 -26.36 0.84 2.61
N TYR A 11 -26.73 1.12 1.36
CA TYR A 11 -26.44 0.25 0.26
C TYR A 11 -24.94 0.29 -0.04
N THR A 12 -24.31 -0.85 -0.28
CA THR A 12 -22.85 -0.91 -0.40
C THR A 12 -22.42 -1.51 -1.73
N ALA A 13 -21.52 -0.82 -2.44
CA ALA A 13 -20.96 -1.27 -3.70
C ALA A 13 -19.43 -1.23 -3.68
N TYR A 14 -18.80 -2.09 -4.47
CA TYR A 14 -17.35 -2.11 -4.67
C TYR A 14 -17.02 -2.20 -6.16
N LYS A 15 -16.04 -1.43 -6.61
CA LYS A 15 -15.58 -1.41 -8.00
C LYS A 15 -14.05 -1.51 -8.05
N GLY A 16 -13.53 -2.23 -9.02
CA GLY A 16 -12.10 -2.33 -9.28
C GLY A 16 -11.37 -3.42 -8.51
N LYS A 17 -10.08 -3.19 -8.25
CA LYS A 17 -9.15 -4.17 -7.69
C LYS A 17 -9.54 -4.57 -6.26
N TRP A 18 -9.50 -5.89 -6.01
CA TRP A 18 -9.63 -6.47 -4.67
C TRP A 18 -8.45 -7.38 -4.38
N HIS A 19 -7.68 -7.07 -3.34
CA HIS A 19 -6.48 -7.83 -2.92
C HIS A 19 -6.54 -8.16 -1.41
N LEU A 20 -7.70 -8.62 -0.91
CA LEU A 20 -7.91 -8.87 0.52
C LEU A 20 -8.35 -10.30 0.85
N THR A 21 -8.56 -11.15 -0.16
CA THR A 21 -8.92 -12.55 0.03
C THR A 21 -8.40 -13.42 -1.11
N ARG A 22 -7.89 -14.60 -0.78
CA ARG A 22 -7.45 -15.59 -1.78
C ARG A 22 -8.60 -16.26 -2.53
N GLU A 23 -9.81 -16.19 -2.00
CA GLU A 23 -10.98 -16.82 -2.62
C GLU A 23 -11.27 -16.22 -4.00
N ILE A 24 -10.97 -14.91 -4.17
CA ILE A 24 -11.21 -14.21 -5.44
C ILE A 24 -10.22 -14.60 -6.53
N ASP A 25 -9.02 -15.06 -6.15
CA ASP A 25 -7.93 -15.38 -7.07
C ASP A 25 -7.88 -16.88 -7.45
N GLN A 26 -8.84 -17.67 -6.99
CA GLN A 26 -8.87 -19.09 -7.31
C GLN A 26 -9.08 -19.32 -8.82
N PRO A 27 -8.29 -20.19 -9.44
CA PRO A 27 -8.42 -20.50 -10.86
C PRO A 27 -9.84 -20.95 -11.24
N VAL A 28 -10.30 -20.53 -12.41
CA VAL A 28 -11.54 -20.98 -13.03
C VAL A 28 -11.21 -21.64 -14.36
N ALA A 29 -11.72 -22.84 -14.58
CA ALA A 29 -11.41 -23.62 -15.78
C ALA A 29 -9.89 -23.80 -16.04
N GLY A 30 -9.07 -23.82 -14.99
CA GLY A 30 -7.63 -24.00 -15.09
C GLY A 30 -6.83 -22.74 -15.39
N LYS A 31 -7.49 -21.59 -15.55
CA LYS A 31 -6.84 -20.27 -15.72
C LYS A 31 -6.93 -19.47 -14.42
N SER A 32 -5.88 -18.78 -14.07
CA SER A 32 -5.94 -17.71 -13.05
C SER A 32 -6.69 -16.49 -13.61
N VAL A 33 -7.15 -15.60 -12.73
CA VAL A 33 -7.88 -14.38 -13.16
C VAL A 33 -6.97 -13.52 -14.06
N GLU A 34 -5.68 -13.48 -13.77
CA GLU A 34 -4.68 -12.75 -14.57
C GLU A 34 -4.51 -13.31 -16.00
N GLU A 35 -4.78 -14.60 -16.19
CA GLU A 35 -4.68 -15.27 -17.50
C GLU A 35 -5.95 -15.13 -18.33
N MET A 36 -7.04 -14.58 -17.76
CA MET A 36 -8.33 -14.45 -18.42
C MET A 36 -8.41 -13.14 -19.22
N ASP A 37 -9.06 -13.22 -20.37
CA ASP A 37 -9.56 -12.03 -21.07
C ASP A 37 -10.82 -11.48 -20.36
N LEU A 38 -11.16 -10.21 -20.62
CA LEU A 38 -12.33 -9.56 -20.00
C LEU A 38 -13.63 -10.36 -20.14
N GLY A 39 -13.83 -11.04 -21.28
CA GLY A 39 -15.01 -11.89 -21.51
C GLY A 39 -15.00 -13.22 -20.76
N GLU A 40 -13.87 -13.62 -20.20
CA GLU A 40 -13.70 -14.88 -19.47
C GLU A 40 -13.80 -14.67 -17.93
N ILE A 41 -13.78 -13.42 -17.47
CA ILE A 41 -13.85 -13.10 -16.04
C ILE A 41 -15.13 -13.63 -15.41
N PRO A 42 -15.05 -14.46 -14.36
CA PRO A 42 -16.22 -15.14 -13.78
C PRO A 42 -17.02 -14.19 -12.89
N THR A 43 -17.60 -13.14 -13.47
CA THR A 43 -18.32 -12.07 -12.78
C THR A 43 -19.33 -12.56 -11.74
N PRO A 44 -20.21 -13.56 -12.02
CA PRO A 44 -21.16 -14.06 -11.02
C PRO A 44 -20.47 -14.59 -9.76
N ARG A 45 -19.39 -15.36 -9.92
CA ARG A 45 -18.61 -15.89 -8.78
C ARG A 45 -17.95 -14.78 -7.98
N LEU A 46 -17.34 -13.80 -8.66
CA LEU A 46 -16.71 -12.67 -7.99
C LEU A 46 -17.75 -11.84 -7.21
N HIS A 47 -18.93 -11.67 -7.77
CA HIS A 47 -20.05 -11.01 -7.09
C HIS A 47 -20.45 -11.76 -5.80
N GLU A 48 -20.63 -13.09 -5.86
CA GLU A 48 -20.96 -13.92 -4.70
C GLU A 48 -19.90 -13.83 -3.59
N ILE A 49 -18.62 -13.79 -3.96
CA ILE A 49 -17.53 -13.62 -3.00
C ILE A 49 -17.64 -12.25 -2.31
N MET A 50 -17.85 -11.19 -3.08
CA MET A 50 -17.92 -9.82 -2.54
C MET A 50 -19.13 -9.60 -1.65
N GLU A 51 -20.26 -10.28 -1.91
CA GLU A 51 -21.42 -10.28 -1.02
C GLU A 51 -21.09 -10.81 0.38
N LYS A 52 -20.20 -11.81 0.50
CA LYS A 52 -19.72 -12.31 1.79
C LYS A 52 -18.97 -11.25 2.60
N TYR A 53 -18.41 -10.24 1.93
CA TYR A 53 -17.72 -9.09 2.57
C TYR A 53 -18.61 -7.85 2.71
N GLY A 54 -19.90 -8.00 2.37
CA GLY A 54 -20.90 -6.96 2.51
C GLY A 54 -20.89 -5.93 1.37
N PHE A 55 -20.48 -6.31 0.17
CA PHE A 55 -20.51 -5.44 -1.01
C PHE A 55 -21.35 -6.07 -2.12
N SER A 56 -22.30 -5.30 -2.64
CA SER A 56 -23.11 -5.65 -3.79
C SER A 56 -22.51 -5.11 -5.10
N ASP A 57 -23.09 -5.54 -6.22
CA ASP A 57 -22.83 -5.02 -7.56
C ASP A 57 -21.35 -5.06 -7.98
N TYR A 58 -20.61 -6.06 -7.50
CA TYR A 58 -19.24 -6.24 -7.93
C TYR A 58 -19.20 -6.91 -9.31
N HIS A 59 -18.76 -6.14 -10.30
CA HIS A 59 -18.50 -6.60 -11.67
C HIS A 59 -17.01 -6.45 -12.01
N GLY A 60 -16.17 -6.49 -11.00
CA GLY A 60 -14.74 -6.21 -11.10
C GLY A 60 -13.94 -7.37 -11.66
N ILE A 61 -12.65 -7.19 -11.62
CA ILE A 61 -11.62 -8.03 -12.24
C ILE A 61 -10.84 -8.90 -11.23
N GLY A 62 -11.23 -8.87 -9.96
CA GLY A 62 -10.48 -9.53 -8.90
C GLY A 62 -9.16 -8.83 -8.59
N ASP A 63 -8.13 -9.61 -8.33
CA ASP A 63 -6.76 -9.12 -8.19
C ASP A 63 -6.00 -9.26 -9.51
N VAL A 64 -5.41 -8.17 -9.98
CA VAL A 64 -4.65 -8.11 -11.23
C VAL A 64 -3.14 -8.02 -11.00
N ILE A 65 -2.67 -8.48 -9.86
CA ILE A 65 -1.28 -8.35 -9.43
C ILE A 65 -0.26 -8.91 -10.42
N GLY A 66 -0.61 -9.96 -11.14
CA GLY A 66 0.24 -10.60 -12.16
C GLY A 66 0.25 -9.92 -13.53
N LYS A 67 -0.63 -8.94 -13.78
CA LYS A 67 -0.69 -8.24 -15.07
C LYS A 67 0.13 -6.95 -15.05
N SER A 68 1.19 -6.93 -15.82
CA SER A 68 2.10 -5.80 -16.02
C SER A 68 1.42 -4.69 -16.79
N LYS A 69 0.46 -4.18 -16.78
CA LYS A 69 -0.35 -3.06 -17.33
C LYS A 69 -1.78 -3.18 -16.82
N GLY A 70 -1.91 -3.63 -15.57
CA GLY A 70 -3.21 -3.88 -14.97
C GLY A 70 -4.04 -2.60 -14.86
N GLY A 71 -3.42 -1.47 -14.50
CA GLY A 71 -4.08 -0.18 -14.45
C GLY A 71 -4.51 0.29 -15.84
N TYR A 72 -3.60 0.28 -16.80
CA TYR A 72 -3.89 0.68 -18.18
C TYR A 72 -5.06 -0.11 -18.80
N PHE A 73 -5.11 -1.43 -18.57
CA PHE A 73 -6.16 -2.26 -19.15
C PHE A 73 -7.50 -2.20 -18.39
N PHE A 74 -7.48 -2.05 -17.07
CA PHE A 74 -8.67 -2.28 -16.26
C PHE A 74 -9.25 -1.04 -15.58
N ASP A 75 -8.48 0.04 -15.42
CA ASP A 75 -9.00 1.24 -14.76
C ASP A 75 -10.10 1.92 -15.59
N SER A 76 -10.00 1.85 -16.92
CA SER A 76 -11.07 2.30 -17.80
C SER A 76 -12.36 1.48 -17.64
N VAL A 77 -12.23 0.17 -17.41
CA VAL A 77 -13.38 -0.73 -17.16
C VAL A 77 -14.00 -0.40 -15.80
N THR A 78 -13.18 -0.26 -14.76
CA THR A 78 -13.61 0.12 -13.42
C THR A 78 -14.35 1.46 -13.42
N THR A 79 -13.82 2.45 -14.16
CA THR A 79 -14.43 3.76 -14.35
C THR A 79 -15.79 3.66 -15.04
N GLY A 80 -15.86 2.94 -16.17
CA GLY A 80 -17.12 2.71 -16.90
C GLY A 80 -18.17 2.01 -16.05
N GLN A 81 -17.79 1.01 -15.29
CA GLN A 81 -18.68 0.30 -14.36
C GLN A 81 -19.15 1.21 -13.23
N THR A 82 -18.29 2.09 -12.71
CA THR A 82 -18.64 3.07 -11.67
C THR A 82 -19.66 4.08 -12.21
N ILE A 83 -19.42 4.63 -13.39
CA ILE A 83 -20.34 5.55 -14.08
C ILE A 83 -21.70 4.87 -14.34
N SER A 84 -21.68 3.65 -14.87
CA SER A 84 -22.89 2.88 -15.10
C SER A 84 -23.67 2.64 -13.78
N TRP A 85 -22.96 2.30 -12.71
CA TRP A 85 -23.57 2.10 -11.41
C TRP A 85 -24.16 3.38 -10.83
N LEU A 86 -23.48 4.52 -10.95
CA LEU A 86 -23.98 5.81 -10.50
C LEU A 86 -25.29 6.16 -11.20
N ARG A 87 -25.41 5.88 -12.52
CA ARG A 87 -26.63 6.14 -13.32
C ARG A 87 -27.78 5.21 -12.95
N ASN A 88 -27.50 3.92 -12.82
CA ASN A 88 -28.54 2.90 -12.76
C ASN A 88 -28.89 2.46 -11.33
N THR A 89 -28.03 2.76 -10.35
CA THR A 89 -28.22 2.37 -8.95
C THR A 89 -28.06 3.58 -8.00
N GLY A 90 -26.95 4.28 -8.07
CA GLY A 90 -26.64 5.37 -7.14
C GLY A 90 -27.64 6.52 -7.20
N ARG A 91 -27.99 6.99 -8.40
CA ARG A 91 -29.00 8.04 -8.58
C ARG A 91 -30.41 7.59 -8.15
N PRO A 92 -30.94 6.44 -8.56
CA PRO A 92 -32.21 5.93 -8.06
C PRO A 92 -32.28 5.78 -6.54
N LEU A 93 -31.24 5.24 -5.91
CA LEU A 93 -31.14 5.15 -4.44
C LEU A 93 -31.23 6.53 -3.78
N ASN A 94 -30.54 7.52 -4.36
CA ASN A 94 -30.61 8.90 -3.85
C ASN A 94 -32.03 9.47 -3.98
N ASP A 95 -32.74 9.23 -5.08
CA ASP A 95 -34.11 9.69 -5.29
C ASP A 95 -35.11 9.04 -4.30
N GLU A 96 -34.79 7.81 -3.86
CA GLU A 96 -35.53 7.09 -2.82
C GLU A 96 -35.08 7.44 -1.39
N ASN A 97 -34.17 8.40 -1.21
CA ASN A 97 -33.55 8.74 0.08
C ASN A 97 -32.86 7.56 0.78
N LYS A 98 -32.32 6.62 0.00
CA LYS A 98 -31.53 5.49 0.48
C LYS A 98 -30.05 5.85 0.38
N PRO A 99 -29.33 5.94 1.50
CA PRO A 99 -27.89 6.24 1.44
C PRO A 99 -27.11 5.08 0.86
N TRP A 100 -26.02 5.40 0.17
CA TRP A 100 -25.11 4.42 -0.39
C TRP A 100 -23.66 4.72 -0.07
N PHE A 101 -22.84 3.67 -0.09
CA PHE A 101 -21.39 3.72 0.02
C PHE A 101 -20.80 2.95 -1.17
N ALA A 102 -19.94 3.59 -1.94
CA ALA A 102 -19.21 2.97 -3.04
C ALA A 102 -17.72 3.10 -2.82
N ALA A 103 -17.01 1.97 -2.77
CA ALA A 103 -15.56 1.92 -2.83
C ALA A 103 -15.12 1.72 -4.29
N VAL A 104 -14.30 2.63 -4.81
CA VAL A 104 -13.76 2.57 -6.17
C VAL A 104 -12.24 2.47 -6.06
N ASN A 105 -11.66 1.36 -6.52
CA ASN A 105 -10.25 1.05 -6.35
C ASN A 105 -9.59 0.88 -7.71
N LEU A 106 -8.93 1.93 -8.17
CA LEU A 106 -8.15 1.94 -9.39
C LEU A 106 -6.79 1.28 -9.14
N VAL A 107 -6.20 0.71 -10.17
CA VAL A 107 -4.91 -0.01 -10.08
C VAL A 107 -3.74 0.96 -10.19
N ASN A 108 -3.78 1.88 -11.17
CA ASN A 108 -2.69 2.84 -11.34
C ASN A 108 -2.53 3.77 -10.12
N PRO A 109 -1.26 4.08 -9.75
CA PRO A 109 0.02 3.90 -10.50
C PRO A 109 0.78 2.58 -10.24
N HIS A 110 0.15 1.51 -9.76
CA HIS A 110 0.77 0.22 -9.45
C HIS A 110 1.62 -0.36 -10.59
N ASP A 111 1.27 -0.07 -11.84
CA ASP A 111 1.96 -0.58 -13.04
C ASP A 111 3.43 -0.14 -13.11
N VAL A 112 3.82 0.91 -12.37
CA VAL A 112 5.20 1.41 -12.34
C VAL A 112 6.22 0.34 -11.96
N MET A 113 5.84 -0.61 -11.09
CA MET A 113 6.75 -1.65 -10.64
C MET A 113 7.20 -2.60 -11.75
N PHE A 114 6.50 -2.63 -12.89
CA PHE A 114 6.80 -3.53 -14.01
C PHE A 114 7.50 -2.84 -15.18
N ILE A 115 7.88 -1.57 -15.06
CA ILE A 115 8.50 -0.85 -16.17
C ILE A 115 9.81 -1.51 -16.59
N ASP A 116 9.94 -1.78 -17.89
CA ASP A 116 11.19 -2.18 -18.50
C ASP A 116 12.02 -0.93 -18.81
N THR A 117 13.10 -0.75 -18.10
CA THR A 117 14.01 0.39 -18.26
C THR A 117 15.15 0.12 -19.23
N ASP A 118 15.24 -1.08 -19.78
CA ASP A 118 16.20 -1.40 -20.83
C ASP A 118 15.93 -0.58 -22.10
N GLU A 119 16.98 -0.21 -22.81
CA GLU A 119 16.91 0.37 -24.15
C GLU A 119 16.74 -0.71 -25.21
N HIS A 120 16.45 -0.29 -26.44
CA HIS A 120 16.27 -1.23 -27.54
C HIS A 120 17.53 -2.09 -27.73
N GLY A 121 17.36 -3.40 -27.62
CA GLY A 121 18.45 -4.38 -27.72
C GLY A 121 19.18 -4.68 -26.42
N GLU A 122 18.93 -3.94 -25.34
CA GLU A 122 19.41 -4.32 -24.00
C GLU A 122 18.54 -5.43 -23.39
N GLN A 123 19.18 -6.20 -22.50
CA GLN A 123 18.51 -7.22 -21.69
C GLN A 123 19.11 -7.25 -20.28
N VAL A 124 19.45 -6.10 -19.71
CA VAL A 124 20.10 -6.00 -18.40
C VAL A 124 19.12 -6.28 -17.28
N GLN A 125 17.95 -5.64 -17.32
CA GLN A 125 16.89 -5.83 -16.34
C GLN A 125 16.34 -7.28 -16.39
N TRP A 126 16.26 -7.85 -17.59
CA TRP A 126 15.84 -9.23 -17.81
C TRP A 126 16.83 -10.28 -17.32
N LYS A 127 18.14 -9.94 -17.30
CA LYS A 127 19.22 -10.81 -16.84
C LYS A 127 19.44 -10.77 -15.33
N GLY A 128 18.41 -10.53 -14.55
CA GLY A 128 18.49 -10.53 -13.10
C GLY A 128 19.21 -11.77 -12.53
N PRO A 129 19.35 -11.90 -11.22
CA PRO A 129 20.04 -13.03 -10.59
C PRO A 129 19.41 -14.38 -10.91
N MET A 130 18.30 -14.37 -11.66
CA MET A 130 17.62 -15.55 -12.19
C MET A 130 17.47 -15.42 -13.70
N ASP A 131 17.48 -16.54 -14.41
CA ASP A 131 17.25 -16.58 -15.84
C ASP A 131 15.91 -15.97 -16.25
N LYS A 132 15.89 -15.42 -17.47
CA LYS A 132 14.71 -14.80 -18.09
C LYS A 132 13.42 -15.65 -17.98
N GLU A 133 13.56 -16.96 -18.07
CA GLU A 133 12.45 -17.92 -18.01
C GLU A 133 11.84 -18.06 -16.60
N ASN A 134 12.52 -17.54 -15.60
CA ASN A 134 12.15 -17.66 -14.19
C ASN A 134 11.57 -16.36 -13.59
N HIS A 135 11.38 -15.29 -14.35
CA HIS A 135 10.72 -14.09 -13.84
C HIS A 135 9.21 -14.32 -13.66
N THR A 136 8.64 -14.03 -12.48
CA THR A 136 7.19 -14.08 -12.23
C THR A 136 6.49 -12.93 -12.91
N LEU A 137 7.12 -11.76 -12.89
CA LEU A 137 6.61 -10.51 -13.40
C LEU A 137 7.57 -10.01 -14.46
N LEU A 138 7.17 -10.09 -15.72
CA LEU A 138 8.01 -9.70 -16.84
C LEU A 138 8.05 -8.18 -16.96
N PRO A 139 9.23 -7.55 -17.01
CA PRO A 139 9.36 -6.15 -17.37
C PRO A 139 8.64 -5.84 -18.69
N THR A 140 7.95 -4.70 -18.76
CA THR A 140 7.15 -4.32 -19.90
C THR A 140 7.40 -2.88 -20.33
N GLN A 141 7.34 -2.62 -21.64
CA GLN A 141 7.39 -1.26 -22.18
C GLN A 141 6.08 -0.51 -21.88
N PRO A 142 6.12 0.82 -21.78
CA PRO A 142 4.91 1.64 -21.66
C PRO A 142 3.89 1.33 -22.76
N PRO A 143 2.60 1.51 -22.48
CA PRO A 143 1.56 1.38 -23.51
C PRO A 143 1.77 2.33 -24.68
N HIS A 144 1.36 1.91 -25.89
CA HIS A 144 1.29 2.77 -27.06
C HIS A 144 0.08 3.71 -26.97
N ASN A 145 0.17 4.68 -26.07
CA ASN A 145 -0.85 5.69 -25.84
C ASN A 145 -0.15 7.04 -25.65
N GLN A 146 -0.76 8.11 -26.12
CA GLN A 146 -0.16 9.46 -26.07
C GLN A 146 0.18 9.91 -24.64
N ILE A 147 -0.63 9.52 -23.65
CA ILE A 147 -0.36 9.83 -22.24
C ILE A 147 0.98 9.25 -21.81
N TYR A 148 1.26 8.01 -22.20
CA TYR A 148 2.46 7.28 -21.79
C TYR A 148 3.72 7.61 -22.58
N GLN A 149 3.60 8.45 -23.63
CA GLN A 149 4.75 8.95 -24.40
C GLN A 149 5.30 10.28 -23.86
N GLN A 150 4.66 10.85 -22.84
CA GLN A 150 5.12 12.10 -22.23
C GLN A 150 6.39 11.85 -21.42
N SER A 151 7.39 12.71 -21.62
CA SER A 151 8.58 12.80 -20.78
C SER A 151 8.53 14.05 -19.90
N TRP A 152 9.19 13.97 -18.74
CA TRP A 152 9.20 15.02 -17.71
C TRP A 152 10.65 15.47 -17.40
N PRO A 153 11.39 16.00 -18.40
CA PRO A 153 12.83 16.30 -18.26
C PRO A 153 13.12 17.34 -17.18
N ASP A 154 12.21 18.27 -16.94
CA ASP A 154 12.36 19.35 -15.96
C ASP A 154 12.11 18.90 -14.50
N TYR A 155 11.54 17.72 -14.31
CA TYR A 155 11.37 17.18 -12.96
C TYR A 155 12.69 16.57 -12.49
N PRO A 156 13.25 17.00 -11.35
CA PRO A 156 14.54 16.50 -10.89
C PRO A 156 14.44 15.04 -10.45
N LEU A 157 15.51 14.28 -10.64
CA LEU A 157 15.69 13.01 -9.94
C LEU A 157 15.88 13.27 -8.45
N PRO A 158 15.48 12.33 -7.55
CA PRO A 158 15.67 12.50 -6.12
C PRO A 158 17.11 12.82 -5.77
N ALA A 159 17.34 13.86 -4.95
CA ALA A 159 18.68 14.31 -4.58
C ALA A 159 19.47 13.24 -3.81
N ASN A 160 18.77 12.39 -3.05
CA ASN A 160 19.33 11.29 -2.26
C ASN A 160 19.43 9.95 -3.04
N ARG A 161 19.23 9.98 -4.35
CA ARG A 161 19.26 8.78 -5.20
C ARG A 161 20.58 8.01 -5.13
N HIS A 162 21.70 8.70 -4.87
CA HIS A 162 23.03 8.09 -4.76
C HIS A 162 23.40 7.61 -3.35
N GLN A 163 22.47 7.65 -2.40
CA GLN A 163 22.71 7.14 -1.06
C GLN A 163 22.88 5.62 -1.09
N SER A 164 24.09 5.15 -0.81
CA SER A 164 24.44 3.73 -0.94
C SER A 164 23.60 2.84 -0.02
N LEU A 165 23.11 1.72 -0.55
CA LEU A 165 22.48 0.64 0.24
C LEU A 165 23.44 -0.02 1.24
N ASP A 166 24.76 0.14 1.04
CA ASP A 166 25.82 -0.37 1.92
C ASP A 166 26.35 0.73 2.89
N GLU A 167 25.67 1.85 2.98
CA GLU A 167 26.09 2.92 3.89
C GLU A 167 26.05 2.45 5.35
N PRO A 168 27.09 2.72 6.15
CA PRO A 168 27.11 2.31 7.56
C PRO A 168 25.92 2.81 8.34
N GLY A 169 25.26 1.95 9.13
CA GLY A 169 24.07 2.28 9.93
C GLY A 169 22.77 2.35 9.15
N ARG A 170 22.80 1.96 7.86
CA ARG A 170 21.59 1.73 7.11
C ARG A 170 21.03 0.34 7.40
N PRO A 171 19.71 0.17 7.62
CA PRO A 171 19.13 -1.16 7.85
C PRO A 171 19.40 -2.13 6.72
N ALA A 172 19.85 -3.34 7.06
CA ALA A 172 20.12 -4.39 6.08
C ALA A 172 18.86 -4.78 5.26
N ALA A 173 17.69 -4.57 5.83
CA ALA A 173 16.38 -4.78 5.19
C ALA A 173 16.21 -4.02 3.87
N HIS A 174 16.81 -2.84 3.72
CA HIS A 174 16.72 -2.04 2.49
C HIS A 174 17.38 -2.77 1.31
N LYS A 175 18.62 -3.24 1.52
CA LYS A 175 19.35 -3.97 0.48
C LYS A 175 18.68 -5.31 0.18
N GLU A 176 18.23 -6.02 1.21
CA GLU A 176 17.57 -7.31 1.05
C GLU A 176 16.24 -7.17 0.27
N ASN A 177 15.47 -6.11 0.54
CA ASN A 177 14.28 -5.79 -0.23
C ASN A 177 14.61 -5.55 -1.72
N GLN A 178 15.64 -4.76 -2.04
CA GLN A 178 16.03 -4.51 -3.43
C GLN A 178 16.57 -5.79 -4.12
N ASN A 179 17.27 -6.66 -3.38
CA ASN A 179 17.68 -7.97 -3.88
C ASN A 179 16.47 -8.87 -4.21
N ALA A 180 15.48 -8.91 -3.32
CA ALA A 180 14.26 -9.68 -3.54
C ALA A 180 13.44 -9.11 -4.72
N ARG A 181 13.41 -7.77 -4.88
CA ARG A 181 12.83 -7.12 -6.06
C ARG A 181 13.56 -7.50 -7.35
N ALA A 182 14.88 -7.51 -7.33
CA ALA A 182 15.65 -7.94 -8.49
C ALA A 182 15.31 -9.38 -8.91
N VAL A 183 14.99 -10.24 -7.96
CA VAL A 183 14.47 -11.58 -8.23
C VAL A 183 13.08 -11.54 -8.85
N MET A 184 12.18 -10.68 -8.37
CA MET A 184 10.77 -10.64 -8.80
C MET A 184 10.55 -9.84 -10.08
N GLU A 185 11.21 -8.73 -10.23
CA GLU A 185 10.90 -7.67 -11.21
C GLU A 185 12.07 -7.44 -12.19
N GLY A 186 13.24 -8.04 -11.92
CA GLY A 186 14.45 -7.86 -12.70
C GLY A 186 15.44 -6.88 -12.06
N GLN A 187 16.67 -6.89 -12.54
CA GLN A 187 17.73 -5.99 -12.05
C GLN A 187 17.43 -4.54 -12.45
N PHE A 188 17.65 -3.63 -11.52
CA PHE A 188 17.53 -2.21 -11.75
C PHE A 188 18.88 -1.51 -11.49
N PRO A 189 19.77 -1.42 -12.51
CA PRO A 189 21.04 -0.73 -12.36
C PRO A 189 20.88 0.75 -12.03
N ASP A 190 21.76 1.29 -11.18
CA ASP A 190 21.75 2.69 -10.80
C ASP A 190 22.28 3.60 -11.91
N GLU A 191 21.46 3.83 -12.94
CA GLU A 191 21.73 4.67 -14.08
C GLU A 191 20.65 5.75 -14.21
N ASP A 192 21.05 7.03 -14.37
CA ASP A 192 20.11 8.19 -14.45
C ASP A 192 18.99 7.99 -15.47
N ARG A 193 19.32 7.44 -16.64
CA ARG A 193 18.33 7.19 -17.69
C ARG A 193 17.23 6.22 -17.26
N ARG A 194 17.57 5.21 -16.43
CA ARG A 194 16.61 4.22 -15.93
C ARG A 194 15.67 4.84 -14.92
N TRP A 195 16.22 5.62 -14.00
CA TRP A 195 15.43 6.37 -13.03
C TRP A 195 14.53 7.40 -13.72
N ARG A 196 15.03 8.06 -14.75
CA ARG A 196 14.23 8.98 -15.55
C ARG A 196 13.06 8.26 -16.23
N LYS A 197 13.32 7.12 -16.87
CA LYS A 197 12.29 6.31 -17.53
C LYS A 197 11.23 5.79 -16.55
N LEU A 198 11.65 5.37 -15.33
CA LEU A 198 10.74 4.97 -14.27
C LEU A 198 9.85 6.12 -13.82
N LEU A 199 10.41 7.31 -13.56
CA LEU A 199 9.63 8.47 -13.13
C LEU A 199 8.70 8.99 -14.22
N ASP A 200 9.14 9.03 -15.48
CA ASP A 200 8.28 9.39 -16.61
C ASP A 200 7.06 8.45 -16.67
N TYR A 201 7.29 7.15 -16.53
CA TYR A 201 6.21 6.16 -16.51
C TYR A 201 5.31 6.30 -15.29
N TYR A 202 5.86 6.51 -14.10
CA TYR A 202 5.10 6.75 -12.88
C TYR A 202 4.15 7.93 -12.98
N PHE A 203 4.66 9.08 -13.46
CA PHE A 203 3.83 10.27 -13.66
C PHE A 203 2.75 10.05 -14.72
N ASN A 204 3.04 9.28 -15.75
CA ASN A 204 2.07 8.95 -16.77
C ASN A 204 0.98 8.00 -16.28
N CYS A 205 1.31 7.05 -15.40
CA CYS A 205 0.33 6.24 -14.69
C CYS A 205 -0.59 7.08 -13.79
N ILE A 206 -0.04 8.09 -13.09
CA ILE A 206 -0.82 9.04 -12.28
C ILE A 206 -1.75 9.88 -13.17
N ARG A 207 -1.26 10.37 -14.32
CA ARG A 207 -2.09 11.14 -15.26
C ARG A 207 -3.22 10.32 -15.86
N ASP A 208 -2.97 9.06 -16.15
CA ASP A 208 -4.02 8.15 -16.64
C ASP A 208 -5.09 7.96 -15.57
N ASN A 209 -4.66 7.72 -14.31
CA ASN A 209 -5.56 7.63 -13.18
C ASN A 209 -6.36 8.91 -12.95
N ASP A 210 -5.74 10.08 -13.10
CA ASP A 210 -6.38 11.38 -12.93
C ASP A 210 -7.56 11.59 -13.91
N GLN A 211 -7.42 11.12 -15.17
CA GLN A 211 -8.51 11.14 -16.15
C GLN A 211 -9.69 10.23 -15.73
N HIS A 212 -9.41 9.10 -15.12
CA HIS A 212 -10.44 8.21 -14.59
C HIS A 212 -11.20 8.82 -13.43
N LEU A 213 -10.48 9.49 -12.51
CA LEU A 213 -11.08 10.24 -11.41
C LEU A 213 -11.94 11.40 -11.93
N GLU A 214 -11.43 12.19 -12.88
CA GLU A 214 -12.17 13.28 -13.49
C GLU A 214 -13.48 12.78 -14.13
N ALA A 215 -13.45 11.67 -14.85
CA ALA A 215 -14.65 11.10 -15.47
C ALA A 215 -15.72 10.70 -14.42
N ILE A 216 -15.31 10.12 -13.29
CA ILE A 216 -16.23 9.77 -12.20
C ILE A 216 -16.79 11.02 -11.53
N LEU A 217 -15.95 12.02 -11.25
CA LEU A 217 -16.39 13.29 -10.63
C LEU A 217 -17.36 14.06 -11.53
N ASN A 218 -17.07 14.13 -12.84
CA ASN A 218 -17.96 14.75 -13.82
C ASN A 218 -19.30 14.02 -13.87
N GLU A 219 -19.33 12.71 -13.70
CA GLU A 219 -20.61 11.98 -13.67
C GLU A 219 -21.41 12.26 -12.41
N LEU A 220 -20.78 12.43 -11.25
CA LEU A 220 -21.46 12.89 -10.04
C LEU A 220 -22.10 14.27 -10.25
N ASP A 221 -21.41 15.18 -10.93
CA ASP A 221 -21.94 16.51 -11.28
C ASP A 221 -23.11 16.42 -12.26
N ASN A 222 -22.96 15.64 -13.34
CA ASN A 222 -24.02 15.43 -14.34
C ASN A 222 -25.30 14.86 -13.72
N LEU A 223 -25.18 13.99 -12.75
CA LEU A 223 -26.28 13.37 -12.02
C LEU A 223 -26.79 14.25 -10.85
N GLN A 224 -26.19 15.41 -10.63
CA GLN A 224 -26.51 16.30 -9.50
C GLN A 224 -26.36 15.61 -8.12
N LEU A 225 -25.40 14.69 -8.01
CA LEU A 225 -25.10 13.96 -6.78
C LEU A 225 -24.01 14.62 -5.95
N THR A 226 -23.17 15.47 -6.54
CA THR A 226 -21.99 16.08 -5.90
C THR A 226 -22.34 16.82 -4.61
N GLN A 227 -23.51 17.51 -4.56
CA GLN A 227 -23.93 18.27 -3.39
C GLN A 227 -24.45 17.39 -2.24
N ASN A 228 -24.62 16.09 -2.48
CA ASN A 228 -25.09 15.12 -1.48
C ASN A 228 -24.12 13.94 -1.31
N THR A 229 -22.89 14.06 -1.84
CA THR A 229 -21.90 13.00 -1.77
C THR A 229 -20.65 13.49 -1.05
N ILE A 230 -20.22 12.73 -0.05
CA ILE A 230 -18.91 12.88 0.57
C ILE A 230 -17.91 12.07 -0.27
N ILE A 231 -16.79 12.69 -0.66
CA ILE A 231 -15.77 12.07 -1.46
C ILE A 231 -14.51 11.96 -0.62
N VAL A 232 -13.94 10.75 -0.51
CA VAL A 232 -12.67 10.49 0.16
C VAL A 232 -11.72 9.90 -0.85
N PHE A 233 -10.59 10.56 -1.07
CA PHE A 233 -9.51 10.11 -1.95
C PHE A 233 -8.27 9.81 -1.12
N THR A 234 -7.70 8.63 -1.32
CA THR A 234 -6.45 8.19 -0.67
C THR A 234 -5.77 7.12 -1.50
N ALA A 235 -4.58 6.70 -1.05
CA ALA A 235 -3.84 5.56 -1.60
C ALA A 235 -3.46 4.58 -0.47
N ASP A 236 -3.11 3.34 -0.83
CA ASP A 236 -2.66 2.31 0.11
C ASP A 236 -1.20 2.53 0.55
N HIS A 237 -0.33 2.95 -0.35
CA HIS A 237 1.08 3.29 -0.12
C HIS A 237 1.58 4.16 -1.28
N GLY A 238 2.80 4.68 -1.16
CA GLY A 238 3.49 5.41 -2.21
C GLY A 238 4.48 4.55 -3.00
N GLU A 239 5.44 5.22 -3.63
CA GLU A 239 6.51 4.65 -4.46
C GLU A 239 7.82 5.39 -4.16
N LEU A 240 8.90 4.64 -3.94
CA LEU A 240 10.22 5.22 -3.61
C LEU A 240 10.86 5.98 -4.80
N GLY A 241 10.60 5.55 -6.04
CA GLY A 241 10.92 6.31 -7.25
C GLY A 241 12.38 6.73 -7.42
N GLY A 242 13.32 6.02 -6.80
CA GLY A 242 14.75 6.36 -6.78
C GLY A 242 15.22 7.03 -5.49
N SER A 243 14.32 7.50 -4.63
CA SER A 243 14.72 8.05 -3.32
C SER A 243 15.50 7.00 -2.52
N HIS A 244 16.60 7.46 -1.90
CA HIS A 244 17.49 6.58 -1.13
C HIS A 244 18.04 5.38 -1.90
N GLN A 245 18.23 5.52 -3.24
CA GLN A 245 18.67 4.44 -4.13
C GLN A 245 17.71 3.23 -4.15
N MET A 246 16.42 3.45 -3.89
CA MET A 246 15.43 2.38 -3.85
C MET A 246 14.28 2.66 -4.83
N HIS A 247 13.61 1.62 -5.28
CA HIS A 247 12.36 1.70 -6.02
C HIS A 247 11.33 0.73 -5.46
N GLY A 248 10.09 0.95 -5.84
CA GLY A 248 8.98 0.15 -5.36
C GLY A 248 8.57 0.54 -3.93
N LYS A 249 8.09 -0.45 -3.21
CA LYS A 249 7.58 -0.37 -1.84
C LYS A 249 8.14 -1.52 -1.03
N GLY A 250 8.20 -1.40 0.29
CA GLY A 250 8.61 -2.55 1.09
C GLY A 250 9.29 -2.19 2.40
N SER A 251 10.43 -2.80 2.66
CA SER A 251 11.12 -2.79 3.95
C SER A 251 11.81 -1.45 4.24
N SER A 252 11.07 -0.35 4.21
CA SER A 252 11.58 0.98 4.56
C SER A 252 10.50 1.83 5.24
N VAL A 253 10.91 2.96 5.82
CA VAL A 253 10.00 3.92 6.49
C VAL A 253 10.05 5.31 5.87
N TYR A 254 10.62 5.44 4.67
CA TYR A 254 10.75 6.72 4.00
C TYR A 254 9.40 7.31 3.57
N LYS A 255 9.30 8.63 3.60
CA LYS A 255 8.06 9.39 3.35
C LYS A 255 7.45 9.06 1.98
N GLU A 256 8.27 8.83 0.96
CA GLU A 256 7.81 8.54 -0.39
C GLU A 256 6.95 7.28 -0.46
N GLN A 257 7.18 6.33 0.44
CA GLN A 257 6.39 5.11 0.54
C GLN A 257 5.21 5.23 1.48
N ILE A 258 5.38 5.89 2.65
CA ILE A 258 4.40 5.79 3.74
C ILE A 258 3.52 7.03 3.90
N HIS A 259 3.88 8.16 3.29
CA HIS A 259 3.09 9.40 3.35
C HIS A 259 2.20 9.50 2.09
N VAL A 260 0.98 9.00 2.21
CA VAL A 260 0.00 8.97 1.12
C VAL A 260 -0.94 10.17 1.15
N PRO A 261 -1.55 10.56 0.01
CA PRO A 261 -2.56 11.61 0.00
C PRO A 261 -3.80 11.20 0.79
N MET A 262 -4.43 12.17 1.45
CA MET A 262 -5.77 12.06 2.04
C MET A 262 -6.53 13.34 1.76
N ILE A 263 -7.59 13.24 0.95
CA ILE A 263 -8.46 14.38 0.61
C ILE A 263 -9.89 14.00 0.97
N ILE A 264 -10.55 14.83 1.76
CA ILE A 264 -11.97 14.67 2.10
C ILE A 264 -12.72 15.90 1.60
N ARG A 265 -13.62 15.69 0.64
CA ARG A 265 -14.59 16.69 0.23
C ARG A 265 -15.92 16.37 0.91
N HIS A 266 -16.43 17.32 1.70
CA HIS A 266 -17.71 17.18 2.37
C HIS A 266 -18.64 18.36 1.98
N PRO A 267 -19.89 18.11 1.55
CA PRO A 267 -20.77 19.18 1.06
C PRO A 267 -21.06 20.30 2.06
N ALA A 268 -21.03 20.00 3.35
CA ALA A 268 -21.35 20.97 4.41
C ALA A 268 -20.15 21.81 4.87
N TYR A 269 -18.94 21.53 4.42
CA TYR A 269 -17.75 22.25 4.88
C TYR A 269 -17.04 22.95 3.72
N PRO A 270 -16.38 24.10 3.97
CA PRO A 270 -15.57 24.77 2.94
C PRO A 270 -14.37 23.88 2.56
N GLY A 271 -14.01 23.96 1.28
CA GLY A 271 -12.84 23.23 0.76
C GLY A 271 -11.56 24.06 0.76
N ASN A 272 -10.50 23.48 0.19
CA ASN A 272 -9.18 24.11 0.02
C ASN A 272 -8.49 24.49 1.35
N ILE A 273 -8.68 23.67 2.38
CA ILE A 273 -8.07 23.86 3.70
C ILE A 273 -7.18 22.66 4.00
N ARG A 274 -5.99 22.91 4.54
CA ARG A 274 -5.06 21.88 4.99
C ARG A 274 -5.23 21.61 6.47
N CYS A 275 -5.20 20.31 6.84
CA CYS A 275 -5.14 19.83 8.22
C CYS A 275 -3.77 19.19 8.43
N ASN A 276 -3.05 19.62 9.48
CA ASN A 276 -1.72 19.10 9.80
C ASN A 276 -1.75 17.98 10.86
N SER A 277 -2.92 17.51 11.24
CA SER A 277 -3.04 16.46 12.26
C SER A 277 -2.49 15.13 11.79
N LEU A 278 -1.74 14.44 12.65
CA LEU A 278 -1.24 13.09 12.36
C LEU A 278 -2.39 12.11 12.25
N THR A 279 -2.41 11.38 11.15
CA THR A 279 -3.40 10.35 10.82
C THR A 279 -2.73 9.07 10.33
N ASN A 280 -3.45 7.98 10.27
CA ASN A 280 -3.02 6.76 9.58
C ASN A 280 -4.21 5.99 8.99
N HIS A 281 -3.95 4.91 8.26
CA HIS A 281 -5.00 4.11 7.61
C HIS A 281 -6.01 3.50 8.58
N LEU A 282 -5.65 3.27 9.86
CA LEU A 282 -6.59 2.80 10.87
C LEU A 282 -7.74 3.77 11.07
N ASP A 283 -7.52 5.07 10.83
CA ASP A 283 -8.50 6.14 11.04
C ASP A 283 -9.55 6.21 9.92
N LEU A 284 -9.28 5.60 8.77
CA LEU A 284 -10.19 5.67 7.62
C LEU A 284 -11.56 5.05 7.94
N VAL A 285 -11.59 3.86 8.54
CA VAL A 285 -12.85 3.18 8.88
C VAL A 285 -13.66 3.98 9.91
N PRO A 286 -13.11 4.36 11.08
CA PRO A 286 -13.86 5.19 12.03
C PRO A 286 -14.33 6.53 11.45
N THR A 287 -13.53 7.15 10.60
CA THR A 287 -13.90 8.41 9.95
C THR A 287 -15.07 8.24 8.99
N LEU A 288 -15.04 7.21 8.12
CA LEU A 288 -16.17 6.92 7.22
C LEU A 288 -17.46 6.62 8.00
N ILE A 289 -17.35 5.90 9.12
CA ILE A 289 -18.48 5.65 10.02
C ILE A 289 -18.94 6.96 10.70
N GLY A 290 -18.01 7.80 11.15
CA GLY A 290 -18.29 9.12 11.73
C GLY A 290 -19.05 10.04 10.77
N LEU A 291 -18.61 10.07 9.51
CA LEU A 291 -19.21 10.86 8.44
C LEU A 291 -20.66 10.44 8.09
N THR A 292 -21.11 9.26 8.48
CA THR A 292 -22.51 8.85 8.27
C THR A 292 -23.52 9.68 9.05
N GLY A 293 -23.10 10.38 10.11
CA GLY A 293 -23.97 11.12 11.00
C GLY A 293 -25.01 10.27 11.74
N ARG A 294 -24.90 8.94 11.74
CA ARG A 294 -25.81 8.04 12.47
C ARG A 294 -25.62 8.19 13.98
N ASP A 295 -26.59 7.72 14.74
CA ASP A 295 -26.57 7.78 16.20
C ASP A 295 -25.26 7.24 16.77
N ARG A 296 -24.76 7.92 17.80
CA ARG A 296 -23.46 7.62 18.41
C ARG A 296 -23.38 6.17 18.90
N SER A 297 -24.43 5.69 19.58
CA SER A 297 -24.49 4.32 20.10
C SER A 297 -24.38 3.25 18.99
N LEU A 298 -25.02 3.51 17.84
CA LEU A 298 -24.93 2.62 16.68
C LEU A 298 -23.52 2.64 16.05
N ARG A 299 -22.91 3.83 15.92
CA ARG A 299 -21.54 3.96 15.41
C ARG A 299 -20.52 3.27 16.32
N GLU A 300 -20.64 3.45 17.65
CA GLU A 300 -19.77 2.79 18.64
C GLU A 300 -19.92 1.26 18.58
N LYS A 301 -21.15 0.75 18.45
CA LYS A 301 -21.39 -0.69 18.28
C LYS A 301 -20.70 -1.24 17.03
N VAL A 302 -20.82 -0.54 15.89
CA VAL A 302 -20.24 -0.99 14.62
C VAL A 302 -18.71 -0.92 14.64
N LEU A 303 -18.14 0.00 15.43
CA LEU A 303 -16.70 0.20 15.59
C LEU A 303 -16.09 -0.61 16.73
N GLU A 304 -16.86 -1.44 17.42
CA GLU A 304 -16.36 -2.32 18.50
C GLU A 304 -15.04 -2.99 18.06
N ASP A 305 -14.02 -2.95 18.91
CA ASP A 305 -12.66 -3.47 18.67
C ASP A 305 -11.80 -2.76 17.58
N ARG A 306 -12.26 -1.67 16.99
CA ARG A 306 -11.45 -0.90 16.04
C ARG A 306 -10.55 0.11 16.77
N LYS A 307 -9.27 0.13 16.40
CA LYS A 307 -8.23 0.95 17.07
C LYS A 307 -8.03 2.32 16.46
N GLY A 308 -8.56 2.56 15.26
CA GLY A 308 -8.45 3.85 14.58
C GLY A 308 -9.31 4.93 15.25
N ARG A 309 -9.09 6.18 14.86
CA ARG A 309 -9.75 7.37 15.40
C ARG A 309 -10.57 8.09 14.34
N ASP A 310 -11.71 8.60 14.71
CA ASP A 310 -12.59 9.36 13.83
C ASP A 310 -12.03 10.77 13.60
N MET A 311 -11.65 11.07 12.36
CA MET A 311 -11.19 12.39 11.91
C MET A 311 -12.34 13.34 11.56
N SER A 312 -13.58 12.86 11.46
CA SER A 312 -14.71 13.67 10.98
C SER A 312 -14.94 14.95 11.80
N PRO A 313 -14.69 15.01 13.13
CA PRO A 313 -14.79 16.25 13.89
C PRO A 313 -13.80 17.35 13.46
N LEU A 314 -12.67 16.99 12.86
CA LEU A 314 -11.67 17.95 12.40
C LEU A 314 -12.14 18.75 11.17
N LEU A 315 -13.13 18.24 10.42
CA LEU A 315 -13.58 18.87 9.18
C LEU A 315 -14.24 20.24 9.38
N ALA A 316 -14.72 20.52 10.59
CA ALA A 316 -15.32 21.82 10.90
C ALA A 316 -14.27 22.96 10.95
N HIS A 317 -13.07 22.67 11.46
CA HIS A 317 -11.99 23.64 11.64
C HIS A 317 -10.62 22.94 11.45
N PRO A 318 -10.31 22.42 10.26
CA PRO A 318 -9.10 21.61 10.03
C PRO A 318 -7.81 22.41 10.23
N GLU A 319 -7.83 23.72 9.97
CA GLU A 319 -6.68 24.64 10.17
C GLU A 319 -6.34 24.88 11.65
N GLN A 320 -7.29 24.62 12.55
CA GLN A 320 -7.09 24.78 14.01
C GLN A 320 -6.66 23.48 14.67
N ALA A 321 -6.70 22.36 13.96
CA ALA A 321 -6.29 21.09 14.49
C ALA A 321 -4.77 21.08 14.71
N GLY A 322 -4.35 20.86 15.97
CA GLY A 322 -2.96 20.66 16.30
C GLY A 322 -2.42 19.36 15.69
N LEU A 323 -1.11 19.27 15.57
CA LEU A 323 -0.41 18.10 15.04
C LEU A 323 -0.89 16.79 15.70
N ASN A 324 -1.05 16.81 17.00
CA ASN A 324 -1.41 15.65 17.82
C ASN A 324 -2.91 15.63 18.21
N ALA A 325 -3.79 16.31 17.45
CA ALA A 325 -5.22 16.39 17.78
C ALA A 325 -5.90 15.02 17.85
N LEU A 326 -5.43 14.06 17.08
CA LEU A 326 -5.97 12.70 17.08
C LEU A 326 -5.09 11.73 17.88
N ARG A 327 -3.78 11.82 17.75
CA ARG A 327 -2.85 10.82 18.29
C ARG A 327 -1.48 11.40 18.61
N PRO A 328 -0.74 10.81 19.55
CA PRO A 328 0.61 11.27 19.89
C PRO A 328 1.67 10.93 18.84
N GLY A 329 1.35 10.05 17.89
CA GLY A 329 2.22 9.61 16.81
C GLY A 329 1.48 8.65 15.89
N SER A 330 1.95 8.52 14.65
CA SER A 330 1.44 7.54 13.67
C SER A 330 2.31 6.28 13.70
N LEU A 331 1.68 5.13 13.92
CA LEU A 331 2.34 3.81 13.93
C LEU A 331 2.40 3.27 12.50
N TYR A 332 3.55 2.69 12.14
CA TYR A 332 3.71 1.88 10.93
C TYR A 332 4.32 0.53 11.28
N CYS A 333 3.74 -0.51 10.70
CA CYS A 333 4.20 -1.88 10.83
C CYS A 333 4.40 -2.49 9.45
N TYR A 334 5.50 -3.20 9.26
CA TYR A 334 5.74 -3.91 8.01
C TYR A 334 6.38 -5.28 8.27
N GLY A 335 6.00 -6.24 7.43
CA GLY A 335 6.59 -7.57 7.40
C GLY A 335 5.98 -8.35 6.24
N MET A 336 6.68 -8.44 5.12
CA MET A 336 6.24 -9.19 3.94
C MET A 336 7.30 -10.22 3.56
N ILE A 337 7.01 -11.50 3.77
CA ILE A 337 7.95 -12.63 3.64
C ILE A 337 8.69 -12.63 2.29
N LEU A 338 7.99 -12.38 1.19
CA LEU A 338 8.60 -12.38 -0.15
C LEU A 338 9.71 -11.33 -0.34
N TYR A 339 9.74 -10.29 0.49
CA TYR A 339 10.75 -9.23 0.41
C TYR A 339 11.69 -9.19 1.62
N MET A 340 11.59 -10.19 2.52
CA MET A 340 12.45 -10.32 3.69
C MET A 340 13.72 -11.15 3.43
N ASP A 341 13.66 -12.04 2.44
CA ASP A 341 14.71 -13.00 2.11
C ASP A 341 14.73 -13.25 0.60
N ALA A 342 15.72 -12.70 -0.08
CA ALA A 342 15.86 -12.83 -1.54
C ALA A 342 16.12 -14.28 -1.98
N GLN A 343 16.78 -15.08 -1.14
CA GLN A 343 17.02 -16.50 -1.45
C GLN A 343 15.73 -17.33 -1.35
N TYR A 344 14.91 -17.03 -0.33
CA TYR A 344 13.57 -17.61 -0.22
C TYR A 344 12.73 -17.24 -1.43
N THR A 345 12.71 -15.95 -1.78
CA THR A 345 12.01 -15.44 -2.96
C THR A 345 12.45 -16.13 -4.25
N ALA A 346 13.75 -16.36 -4.42
CA ALA A 346 14.28 -17.07 -5.58
C ALA A 346 13.79 -18.53 -5.65
N LYS A 347 13.78 -19.23 -4.53
CA LYS A 347 13.26 -20.61 -4.45
C LYS A 347 11.76 -20.66 -4.71
N PHE A 348 11.00 -19.74 -4.10
CA PHE A 348 9.56 -19.61 -4.32
C PHE A 348 9.25 -19.41 -5.80
N ARG A 349 9.95 -18.50 -6.45
CA ARG A 349 9.79 -18.22 -7.87
C ARG A 349 10.08 -19.42 -8.77
N LYS A 350 11.17 -20.11 -8.49
CA LYS A 350 11.51 -21.33 -9.23
C LYS A 350 10.34 -22.33 -9.17
N LEU A 351 9.79 -22.57 -7.98
CA LEU A 351 8.64 -23.47 -7.81
C LEU A 351 7.40 -22.97 -8.53
N ALA A 352 7.13 -21.66 -8.51
CA ALA A 352 6.00 -21.08 -9.23
C ALA A 352 6.13 -21.27 -10.75
N GLY A 353 7.35 -21.22 -11.30
CA GLY A 353 7.63 -21.47 -12.71
C GLY A 353 7.51 -22.95 -13.14
N GLU A 354 7.59 -23.90 -12.21
CA GLU A 354 7.49 -25.34 -12.50
C GLU A 354 6.07 -25.81 -12.84
N LYS A 355 5.05 -24.93 -12.72
CA LYS A 355 3.63 -25.26 -13.03
C LYS A 355 3.15 -26.57 -12.41
N LEU A 356 3.55 -26.83 -11.18
CA LEU A 356 3.18 -28.04 -10.45
C LEU A 356 1.67 -28.12 -10.23
N PRO A 357 1.07 -29.34 -10.16
CA PRO A 357 -0.29 -29.50 -9.66
C PRO A 357 -0.45 -28.83 -8.29
N HIS A 358 -1.61 -28.23 -8.04
CA HIS A 358 -1.88 -27.39 -6.86
C HIS A 358 -1.44 -28.01 -5.53
N ASP A 359 -1.76 -29.30 -5.30
CA ASP A 359 -1.37 -30.00 -4.06
C ASP A 359 0.15 -30.22 -3.94
N GLN A 360 0.84 -30.43 -5.07
CA GLN A 360 2.31 -30.56 -5.07
C GLN A 360 2.95 -29.19 -4.85
N PHE A 361 2.42 -28.14 -5.45
CA PHE A 361 2.86 -26.77 -5.24
C PHE A 361 2.72 -26.34 -3.76
N LYS A 362 1.53 -26.60 -3.15
CA LYS A 362 1.34 -26.37 -1.71
C LYS A 362 2.35 -27.08 -0.84
N LYS A 363 2.61 -28.36 -1.10
CA LYS A 363 3.61 -29.15 -0.33
C LYS A 363 5.02 -28.60 -0.53
N ALA A 364 5.38 -28.21 -1.74
CA ALA A 364 6.69 -27.67 -2.05
C ALA A 364 6.91 -26.31 -1.36
N ILE A 365 5.92 -25.40 -1.41
CA ILE A 365 5.98 -24.14 -0.68
C ILE A 365 6.05 -24.35 0.84
N ALA A 366 5.28 -25.26 1.39
CA ALA A 366 5.28 -25.56 2.82
C ALA A 366 6.66 -26.06 3.31
N SER A 367 7.49 -26.61 2.39
CA SER A 367 8.85 -27.02 2.69
C SER A 367 9.90 -25.90 2.58
N LEU A 368 9.53 -24.75 2.04
CA LEU A 368 10.39 -23.56 1.98
C LEU A 368 10.32 -22.80 3.30
N HIS A 369 11.47 -22.53 3.85
CA HIS A 369 11.59 -21.74 5.07
C HIS A 369 12.38 -20.47 4.78
N PRO A 370 11.78 -19.27 5.00
CA PRO A 370 12.54 -18.03 4.99
C PRO A 370 13.51 -17.98 6.16
N ASP A 371 14.60 -17.26 6.01
CA ASP A 371 15.50 -17.01 7.13
C ASP A 371 14.99 -15.87 7.98
N PHE A 372 14.28 -16.22 9.04
CA PHE A 372 13.75 -15.26 10.02
C PHE A 372 14.82 -14.59 10.90
N SER A 373 16.10 -14.86 10.70
CA SER A 373 17.19 -14.11 11.35
C SER A 373 17.42 -12.74 10.70
N HIS A 374 16.91 -12.52 9.47
CA HIS A 374 16.96 -11.23 8.81
C HIS A 374 16.14 -10.19 9.58
N ARG A 375 16.70 -9.00 9.79
CA ARG A 375 16.06 -7.88 10.48
C ARG A 375 15.13 -7.11 9.53
N SER A 376 14.05 -7.75 9.11
CA SER A 376 13.13 -7.23 8.10
C SER A 376 11.73 -6.90 8.64
N GLY A 377 11.45 -7.22 9.89
CA GLY A 377 10.26 -6.78 10.60
C GLY A 377 10.41 -5.33 11.05
N ILE A 378 9.39 -4.48 10.87
CA ILE A 378 9.48 -3.06 11.18
C ILE A 378 8.37 -2.63 12.13
N ARG A 379 8.76 -1.85 13.15
CA ARG A 379 7.87 -0.98 13.93
C ARG A 379 8.41 0.44 13.87
N MET A 380 7.57 1.39 13.49
CA MET A 380 7.97 2.79 13.37
C MET A 380 6.91 3.71 13.97
N ILE A 381 7.36 4.77 14.62
CA ILE A 381 6.55 5.92 15.04
C ILE A 381 7.02 7.18 14.32
N ASN A 382 6.05 7.96 13.82
CA ASN A 382 6.24 9.35 13.42
C ASN A 382 5.41 10.20 14.38
N ASP A 383 6.08 11.05 15.21
CA ASP A 383 5.40 11.96 16.14
C ASP A 383 5.22 13.38 15.57
N GLY A 384 5.58 13.56 14.29
CA GLY A 384 5.49 14.81 13.55
C GLY A 384 6.72 15.69 13.64
N HIS A 385 7.64 15.42 14.59
CA HIS A 385 8.95 16.04 14.67
C HIS A 385 10.04 15.02 14.37
N TYR A 386 9.94 13.84 14.96
CA TYR A 386 10.88 12.75 14.75
C TYR A 386 10.17 11.52 14.17
N LYS A 387 10.91 10.82 13.33
CA LYS A 387 10.56 9.48 12.86
C LYS A 387 11.57 8.50 13.41
N PHE A 388 11.09 7.48 14.13
CA PHE A 388 11.92 6.46 14.75
C PHE A 388 11.46 5.07 14.33
N ALA A 389 12.38 4.24 13.86
CA ALA A 389 12.09 2.89 13.41
C ALA A 389 13.05 1.85 13.99
N ARG A 390 12.50 0.69 14.34
CA ARG A 390 13.23 -0.53 14.67
C ARG A 390 13.00 -1.56 13.57
N TYR A 391 14.09 -2.10 13.08
CA TYR A 391 14.12 -3.24 12.16
C TYR A 391 14.64 -4.45 12.94
N PHE A 392 13.84 -5.49 13.08
CA PHE A 392 14.14 -6.63 13.92
C PHE A 392 13.96 -7.96 13.17
N SER A 393 14.65 -9.00 13.65
CA SER A 393 14.35 -10.36 13.23
C SER A 393 13.20 -10.91 14.05
N LEU A 394 12.32 -11.72 13.43
CA LEU A 394 11.22 -12.33 14.17
C LEU A 394 11.70 -13.24 15.31
N LYS A 395 12.90 -13.83 15.17
CA LYS A 395 13.52 -14.66 16.22
C LYS A 395 14.03 -13.89 17.43
N GLN A 396 14.22 -12.57 17.27
CA GLN A 396 14.80 -11.68 18.29
C GLN A 396 13.85 -10.54 18.63
N HIS A 397 12.56 -10.66 18.24
CA HIS A 397 11.60 -9.62 18.57
C HIS A 397 11.45 -9.48 20.08
N HIS A 398 11.50 -8.23 20.56
CA HIS A 398 11.36 -7.89 21.95
C HIS A 398 10.99 -6.40 22.10
N ILE A 399 10.64 -6.01 23.32
CA ILE A 399 10.37 -4.63 23.66
C ILE A 399 11.60 -4.07 24.40
N PRO A 400 12.57 -3.43 23.72
CA PRO A 400 13.80 -2.97 24.36
C PRO A 400 13.53 -1.87 25.40
N ALA A 401 14.13 -2.00 26.58
CA ALA A 401 14.05 -1.04 27.67
C ALA A 401 15.35 -0.25 27.87
N THR A 402 16.44 -0.68 27.28
CA THR A 402 17.74 -0.04 27.36
C THR A 402 18.34 0.22 25.98
N LEU A 403 19.26 1.19 25.88
CA LEU A 403 19.94 1.48 24.62
C LEU A 403 20.74 0.26 24.12
N ALA A 404 21.34 -0.50 25.02
CA ALA A 404 22.10 -1.70 24.67
C ALA A 404 21.19 -2.75 24.00
N GLU A 405 20.04 -3.06 24.62
CA GLU A 405 19.05 -3.98 24.06
C GLU A 405 18.50 -3.48 22.70
N LEU A 406 18.24 -2.17 22.60
CA LEU A 406 17.76 -1.57 21.36
C LEU A 406 18.75 -1.79 20.22
N LEU A 407 20.02 -1.52 20.43
CA LEU A 407 21.04 -1.60 19.38
C LEU A 407 21.55 -3.02 19.11
N GLU A 408 21.49 -3.91 20.10
CA GLU A 408 21.96 -5.30 19.95
C GLU A 408 21.08 -6.08 18.99
N ASN A 409 19.76 -5.94 19.09
CA ASN A 409 18.79 -6.79 18.39
C ASN A 409 18.05 -6.07 17.24
N ASN A 410 18.30 -4.78 17.00
CA ASN A 410 17.66 -4.02 15.93
C ASN A 410 18.67 -3.24 15.10
N ASP A 411 18.35 -3.06 13.82
CA ASP A 411 18.83 -1.90 13.09
C ASP A 411 17.87 -0.74 13.40
N VAL A 412 18.42 0.46 13.56
CA VAL A 412 17.64 1.60 14.05
C VAL A 412 17.78 2.80 13.13
N GLU A 413 16.66 3.43 12.83
CA GLU A 413 16.63 4.73 12.14
C GLU A 413 15.95 5.77 13.02
N LEU A 414 16.52 6.97 13.05
CA LEU A 414 15.96 8.14 13.70
C LEU A 414 16.21 9.38 12.83
N PHE A 415 15.14 10.03 12.39
CA PHE A 415 15.19 11.22 11.55
C PHE A 415 14.55 12.42 12.25
N ASP A 416 15.15 13.59 12.10
CA ASP A 416 14.60 14.90 12.51
C ASP A 416 13.85 15.49 11.30
N LEU A 417 12.54 15.32 11.25
CA LEU A 417 11.72 15.72 10.12
C LEU A 417 11.61 17.24 9.91
N VAL A 418 11.98 18.03 10.94
CA VAL A 418 11.97 19.49 10.86
C VAL A 418 13.23 20.01 10.19
N ASN A 419 14.40 19.45 10.55
CA ASN A 419 15.70 19.89 10.04
C ASN A 419 16.19 19.05 8.86
N ASP A 420 15.67 17.82 8.69
CA ASP A 420 15.97 16.90 7.62
C ASP A 420 14.67 16.27 7.05
N PRO A 421 13.83 17.06 6.37
CA PRO A 421 12.56 16.59 5.83
C PRO A 421 12.72 15.55 4.70
N GLU A 422 13.94 15.41 4.17
CA GLU A 422 14.27 14.42 3.14
C GLU A 422 14.84 13.10 3.73
N GLU A 423 14.95 13.00 5.07
CA GLU A 423 15.34 11.79 5.79
C GLU A 423 16.72 11.23 5.37
N ASN A 424 17.67 12.15 5.13
CA ASN A 424 19.01 11.81 4.64
C ASN A 424 19.99 11.45 5.75
N HIS A 425 19.72 11.88 6.99
CA HIS A 425 20.64 11.78 8.10
C HIS A 425 20.07 10.94 9.23
N ASN A 426 20.43 9.66 9.28
CA ASN A 426 20.06 8.80 10.39
C ASN A 426 20.84 9.17 11.66
N LEU A 427 20.19 9.83 12.62
CA LEU A 427 20.76 10.24 13.91
C LEU A 427 21.17 9.06 14.79
N ALA A 428 20.58 7.86 14.56
CA ALA A 428 20.94 6.65 15.30
C ALA A 428 22.36 6.15 15.02
N ARG A 429 23.06 6.72 14.03
CA ARG A 429 24.49 6.47 13.78
C ARG A 429 25.41 7.01 14.87
N GLU A 430 24.95 7.97 15.67
CA GLU A 430 25.66 8.55 16.81
C GLU A 430 24.89 8.24 18.12
N PRO A 431 24.75 6.95 18.51
CA PRO A 431 23.79 6.56 19.53
C PRO A 431 24.10 7.14 20.90
N GLU A 432 25.36 7.37 21.24
CA GLU A 432 25.74 8.00 22.51
C GLU A 432 25.37 9.49 22.57
N LYS A 433 25.45 10.19 21.44
CA LYS A 433 25.06 11.59 21.32
C LYS A 433 23.55 11.79 21.41
N TYR A 434 22.79 10.87 20.81
CA TYR A 434 21.33 10.93 20.75
C TYR A 434 20.64 9.94 21.69
N ARG A 435 21.35 9.44 22.72
CA ARG A 435 20.86 8.41 23.66
C ARG A 435 19.48 8.73 24.22
N ASP A 436 19.30 9.90 24.79
CA ASP A 436 18.05 10.28 25.45
C ASP A 436 16.90 10.41 24.45
N LEU A 437 17.17 10.90 23.25
CA LEU A 437 16.18 11.01 22.19
C LEU A 437 15.79 9.61 21.66
N LEU A 438 16.77 8.74 21.42
CA LEU A 438 16.52 7.35 20.99
C LEU A 438 15.63 6.61 22.00
N MET A 439 15.95 6.73 23.30
CA MET A 439 15.14 6.06 24.32
C MET A 439 13.76 6.70 24.46
N THR A 440 13.64 8.02 24.36
CA THR A 440 12.33 8.71 24.38
C THR A 440 11.44 8.24 23.22
N MET A 441 12.00 8.13 22.01
CA MET A 441 11.24 7.70 20.85
C MET A 441 10.92 6.20 20.90
N ASN A 442 11.83 5.39 21.42
CA ASN A 442 11.57 3.98 21.67
C ASN A 442 10.43 3.75 22.66
N ASP A 443 10.39 4.53 23.76
CA ASP A 443 9.30 4.44 24.74
C ASP A 443 7.96 4.88 24.15
N LYS A 444 7.95 5.96 23.35
CA LYS A 444 6.75 6.38 22.60
C LYS A 444 6.27 5.28 21.65
N LEU A 445 7.19 4.64 20.92
CA LEU A 445 6.85 3.53 20.02
C LEU A 445 6.27 2.35 20.81
N ASN A 446 6.87 1.96 21.92
CA ASN A 446 6.38 0.87 22.76
C ASN A 446 4.96 1.16 23.28
N GLN A 447 4.71 2.38 23.76
CA GLN A 447 3.39 2.81 24.24
C GLN A 447 2.35 2.79 23.11
N LEU A 448 2.70 3.30 21.93
CA LEU A 448 1.79 3.33 20.80
C LEU A 448 1.48 1.92 20.28
N THR A 449 2.50 1.05 20.24
CA THR A 449 2.34 -0.36 19.87
C THR A 449 1.38 -1.07 20.85
N ALA A 450 1.59 -0.89 22.15
CA ALA A 450 0.69 -1.47 23.16
C ALA A 450 -0.76 -0.95 23.03
N ALA A 451 -0.94 0.32 22.65
CA ALA A 451 -2.26 0.90 22.50
C ALA A 451 -2.98 0.46 21.22
N GLU A 452 -2.27 0.35 20.09
CA GLU A 452 -2.87 0.10 18.77
C GLU A 452 -2.81 -1.38 18.33
N ILE A 453 -1.79 -2.13 18.73
CA ILE A 453 -1.65 -3.56 18.46
C ILE A 453 -2.09 -4.40 19.67
N GLY A 454 -1.69 -4.01 20.87
CA GLY A 454 -1.80 -4.78 22.11
C GLY A 454 -0.52 -5.55 22.39
N GLU A 455 -0.62 -6.84 22.64
CA GLU A 455 0.54 -7.72 22.78
C GLU A 455 1.18 -7.91 21.40
N ASP A 456 2.44 -7.47 21.27
CA ASP A 456 3.19 -7.54 20.03
C ASP A 456 4.26 -8.64 20.14
N ASP A 457 4.01 -9.76 19.49
CA ASP A 457 4.92 -10.91 19.39
C ASP A 457 5.85 -10.83 18.16
N GLY A 458 5.79 -9.74 17.39
CA GLY A 458 6.55 -9.54 16.16
C GLY A 458 5.98 -10.23 14.95
N SER A 459 4.96 -11.07 15.09
CA SER A 459 4.34 -11.76 13.96
C SER A 459 3.46 -10.81 13.14
N TYR A 460 3.32 -11.11 11.87
CA TYR A 460 2.50 -10.33 10.92
C TYR A 460 1.51 -11.18 10.16
N MET A 461 1.74 -12.48 10.14
CA MET A 461 1.01 -13.35 9.25
C MET A 461 0.33 -14.46 10.03
N PRO A 462 -0.96 -14.69 9.76
CA PRO A 462 -1.61 -15.89 10.28
C PRO A 462 -0.87 -17.13 9.73
N PRO A 463 -0.83 -18.23 10.46
CA PRO A 463 -0.27 -19.47 9.95
C PRO A 463 -0.97 -19.82 8.63
N PHE A 464 -0.16 -20.07 7.62
CA PHE A 464 -0.65 -20.51 6.32
C PHE A 464 -1.12 -21.96 6.45
N GLU A 465 -2.26 -22.34 5.85
CA GLU A 465 -2.75 -23.72 5.87
C GLU A 465 -1.66 -24.67 5.34
N GLY A 466 -1.06 -25.48 6.21
CA GLY A 466 0.04 -26.40 5.92
C GLY A 466 1.46 -25.86 6.12
N SER A 467 1.64 -24.59 6.49
CA SER A 467 2.92 -24.05 6.92
C SER A 467 2.81 -23.53 8.35
N GLN A 468 3.59 -24.08 9.26
CA GLN A 468 3.84 -23.46 10.55
C GLN A 468 5.06 -22.55 10.36
N TRP A 469 4.86 -21.25 10.44
CA TRP A 469 5.95 -20.30 10.56
C TRP A 469 6.48 -20.38 12.00
N LEU A 470 7.37 -21.32 12.22
CA LEU A 470 8.08 -21.42 13.50
C LEU A 470 9.16 -20.33 13.48
N CYS A 471 8.92 -19.24 14.20
CA CYS A 471 9.94 -18.27 14.57
C CYS A 471 10.84 -18.81 15.65
#